data_5008dcd0a04783e7b377423adae9599d
#
_entry.id   5008dcd0a04783e7b377423adae9599d
#
_cell.length_a   1.000
_cell.length_b   1.000
_cell.length_c   1.000
_cell.angle_alpha   90.00
_cell.angle_beta   90.00
_cell.angle_gamma   90.00
#
_symmetry.space_group_name_H-M   'P 1'
#
loop_
_entity.id
_entity.type
_entity.pdbx_description
1 polymer ?
#
loop_
_entity_poly.entity_id
_entity_poly.type
_entity_poly.pdbx_seq_one_letter_code
_entity_poly.pdbx_strand_id
1 'polypeptide(L)'
;WAVTNLNKQNIDKISLLTRFNFLVSSLKESVFLDEKKSVYFNREINHIISDINSLIKSFSSVFYIIHLNDNPDLYIYEHTIKSSVLAGFLGSSINLSEENINILIKSSLLKDIGILRVSDKILNKKNSLEDSELLEIQKHPLISYSIIKDYENMEKEVCELVLTHHEKEDGSGYPLGLTSKEIKIESKIILISDIFTAMTSERVYSKKLSPFIVLEKFYNNSFDKFHMGIILKF
;
A
#
# COMPACT_ATOMS: atom_id res chain seq x y z
N TRP A 1 2.55 39.04 -5.57
CA TRP A 1 1.62 37.93 -5.84
C TRP A 1 2.37 36.60 -6.10
N ALA A 2 3.41 36.60 -6.91
CA ALA A 2 4.25 35.42 -7.18
C ALA A 2 5.03 34.92 -5.93
N VAL A 3 5.57 35.83 -5.14
CA VAL A 3 6.34 35.51 -3.92
C VAL A 3 5.44 34.91 -2.82
N THR A 4 4.21 35.41 -2.66
CA THR A 4 3.23 34.87 -1.70
C THR A 4 2.76 33.46 -2.08
N ASN A 5 2.60 33.14 -3.36
CA ASN A 5 2.24 31.81 -3.82
C ASN A 5 3.38 30.80 -3.66
N LEU A 6 4.65 31.20 -3.91
CA LEU A 6 5.82 30.34 -3.68
C LEU A 6 5.98 30.00 -2.20
N ASN A 7 5.78 30.96 -1.29
CA ASN A 7 5.85 30.72 0.16
C ASN A 7 4.71 29.79 0.62
N LYS A 8 3.48 29.95 0.12
CA LYS A 8 2.37 29.09 0.47
C LYS A 8 2.59 27.67 -0.01
N GLN A 9 3.08 27.45 -1.25
CA GLN A 9 3.42 26.12 -1.77
C GLN A 9 4.53 25.43 -0.96
N ASN A 10 5.54 26.17 -0.49
CA ASN A 10 6.61 25.59 0.34
C ASN A 10 6.12 25.22 1.74
N ILE A 11 5.24 26.02 2.36
CA ILE A 11 4.64 25.69 3.66
C ILE A 11 3.77 24.43 3.54
N ASP A 12 2.98 24.32 2.46
CA ASP A 12 2.14 23.14 2.21
C ASP A 12 2.99 21.87 2.05
N LYS A 13 4.11 21.93 1.32
CA LYS A 13 5.04 20.80 1.15
C LYS A 13 5.71 20.37 2.45
N ILE A 14 6.17 21.30 3.28
CA ILE A 14 6.75 21.00 4.60
C ILE A 14 5.71 20.35 5.50
N SER A 15 4.48 20.84 5.51
CA SER A 15 3.38 20.24 6.25
C SER A 15 3.09 18.81 5.80
N LEU A 16 3.04 18.57 4.48
CA LEU A 16 2.81 17.25 3.93
C LEU A 16 3.94 16.27 4.27
N LEU A 17 5.20 16.69 4.17
CA LEU A 17 6.35 15.87 4.57
C LEU A 17 6.31 15.52 6.06
N THR A 18 5.98 16.49 6.90
CA THR A 18 5.86 16.27 8.35
C THR A 18 4.75 15.26 8.66
N ARG A 19 3.60 15.37 8.01
CA ARG A 19 2.50 14.41 8.14
C ARG A 19 2.90 13.01 7.66
N PHE A 20 3.57 12.92 6.51
CA PHE A 20 4.05 11.65 5.98
C PHE A 20 5.01 10.97 6.97
N ASN A 21 6.02 11.68 7.47
CA ASN A 21 6.98 11.14 8.43
C ASN A 21 6.29 10.71 9.75
N PHE A 22 5.27 11.45 10.19
CA PHE A 22 4.47 11.08 11.34
C PHE A 22 3.70 9.76 11.09
N LEU A 23 3.05 9.62 9.94
CA LEU A 23 2.34 8.40 9.55
C LEU A 23 3.28 7.18 9.50
N VAL A 24 4.47 7.34 8.93
CA VAL A 24 5.50 6.29 8.86
C VAL A 24 5.93 5.86 10.28
N SER A 25 6.19 6.83 11.16
CA SER A 25 6.59 6.54 12.56
C SER A 25 5.47 5.85 13.33
N SER A 26 4.23 6.34 13.21
CA SER A 26 3.06 5.76 13.88
C SER A 26 2.80 4.32 13.42
N LEU A 27 2.92 4.04 12.12
CA LEU A 27 2.79 2.69 11.58
C LEU A 27 3.88 1.77 12.13
N LYS A 28 5.14 2.23 12.13
CA LYS A 28 6.27 1.48 12.67
C LYS A 28 6.07 1.13 14.15
N GLU A 29 5.64 2.07 14.96
CA GLU A 29 5.37 1.86 16.38
C GLU A 29 4.19 0.89 16.60
N SER A 30 3.11 1.01 15.82
CA SER A 30 1.93 0.17 15.97
C SER A 30 2.19 -1.30 15.63
N VAL A 31 3.04 -1.58 14.64
CA VAL A 31 3.38 -2.95 14.21
C VAL A 31 4.18 -3.72 15.27
N PHE A 32 4.95 -3.03 16.13
CA PHE A 32 5.74 -3.65 17.20
C PHE A 32 4.96 -3.74 18.54
N LEU A 33 3.71 -3.28 18.61
CA LEU A 33 2.89 -3.46 19.81
C LEU A 33 2.51 -4.93 19.97
N ASP A 34 2.83 -5.47 21.16
CA ASP A 34 2.53 -6.85 21.55
C ASP A 34 1.04 -7.20 21.35
N GLU A 35 0.76 -8.45 20.95
CA GLU A 35 -0.59 -9.00 20.66
C GLU A 35 -1.66 -8.68 21.72
N LYS A 36 -1.24 -8.42 22.97
CA LYS A 36 -2.11 -8.03 24.08
C LYS A 36 -2.62 -6.58 24.06
N LYS A 37 -2.19 -5.78 23.05
CA LYS A 37 -2.53 -4.35 22.95
C LYS A 37 -3.40 -4.02 21.73
N SER A 38 -4.30 -4.92 21.34
CA SER A 38 -5.19 -4.76 20.19
C SER A 38 -5.98 -3.43 20.18
N VAL A 39 -6.35 -2.91 21.34
CA VAL A 39 -7.07 -1.63 21.49
C VAL A 39 -6.18 -0.46 21.06
N TYR A 40 -4.91 -0.43 21.46
CA TYR A 40 -3.97 0.61 21.03
C TYR A 40 -3.67 0.53 19.55
N PHE A 41 -3.46 -0.68 19.04
CA PHE A 41 -3.23 -0.92 17.61
C PHE A 41 -4.39 -0.40 16.76
N ASN A 42 -5.63 -0.79 17.07
CA ASN A 42 -6.82 -0.33 16.36
C ASN A 42 -6.97 1.20 16.42
N ARG A 43 -6.68 1.81 17.57
CA ARG A 43 -6.74 3.26 17.74
C ARG A 43 -5.74 3.97 16.82
N GLU A 44 -4.47 3.54 16.81
CA GLU A 44 -3.43 4.15 15.98
C GLU A 44 -3.71 3.95 14.49
N ILE A 45 -4.14 2.76 14.07
CA ILE A 45 -4.55 2.51 12.68
C ILE A 45 -5.71 3.43 12.28
N ASN A 46 -6.71 3.63 13.14
CA ASN A 46 -7.83 4.54 12.84
C ASN A 46 -7.37 6.00 12.74
N HIS A 47 -6.40 6.44 13.53
CA HIS A 47 -5.79 7.77 13.37
C HIS A 47 -5.08 7.90 12.01
N ILE A 48 -4.29 6.89 11.62
CA ILE A 48 -3.62 6.86 10.31
C ILE A 48 -4.65 6.91 9.18
N ILE A 49 -5.73 6.14 9.26
CA ILE A 49 -6.83 6.14 8.26
C ILE A 49 -7.46 7.54 8.15
N SER A 50 -7.74 8.20 9.28
CA SER A 50 -8.29 9.56 9.29
C SER A 50 -7.38 10.57 8.60
N ASP A 51 -6.07 10.47 8.85
CA ASP A 51 -5.07 11.33 8.20
C ASP A 51 -4.97 11.06 6.70
N ILE A 52 -4.97 9.79 6.28
CA ILE A 52 -4.97 9.42 4.87
C ILE A 52 -6.24 9.93 4.18
N ASN A 53 -7.43 9.80 4.80
CA ASN A 53 -8.68 10.35 4.29
C ASN A 53 -8.63 11.87 4.07
N SER A 54 -7.91 12.57 4.92
CA SER A 54 -7.67 14.00 4.75
C SER A 54 -6.72 14.30 3.57
N LEU A 55 -5.70 13.47 3.37
CA LEU A 55 -4.71 13.62 2.30
C LEU A 55 -5.30 13.34 0.91
N ILE A 56 -6.12 12.30 0.77
CA ILE A 56 -6.67 11.87 -0.53
C ILE A 56 -7.70 12.84 -1.12
N LYS A 57 -8.18 13.83 -0.33
CA LYS A 57 -9.04 14.91 -0.82
C LYS A 57 -8.34 15.88 -1.79
N SER A 58 -7.02 15.82 -1.87
CA SER A 58 -6.21 16.68 -2.72
C SER A 58 -5.27 15.86 -3.60
N PHE A 59 -5.49 15.90 -4.92
CA PHE A 59 -4.61 15.25 -5.89
C PHE A 59 -3.15 15.68 -5.74
N SER A 60 -2.89 16.97 -5.50
CA SER A 60 -1.53 17.46 -5.31
C SER A 60 -0.85 16.88 -4.06
N SER A 61 -1.61 16.63 -2.99
CA SER A 61 -1.10 15.97 -1.79
C SER A 61 -0.75 14.51 -2.06
N VAL A 62 -1.63 13.77 -2.74
CA VAL A 62 -1.39 12.38 -3.15
C VAL A 62 -0.16 12.29 -4.03
N PHE A 63 -0.13 13.12 -5.11
CA PHE A 63 1.00 13.15 -6.04
C PHE A 63 2.32 13.46 -5.33
N TYR A 64 2.32 14.41 -4.39
CA TYR A 64 3.51 14.74 -3.63
C TYR A 64 3.99 13.57 -2.75
N ILE A 65 3.08 12.94 -2.00
CA ILE A 65 3.39 11.84 -1.07
C ILE A 65 3.99 10.64 -1.82
N ILE A 66 3.37 10.20 -2.92
CA ILE A 66 3.86 9.02 -3.66
C ILE A 66 5.21 9.24 -4.34
N HIS A 67 5.62 10.51 -4.55
CA HIS A 67 6.90 10.87 -5.17
C HIS A 67 7.96 11.34 -4.18
N LEU A 68 7.70 11.27 -2.87
CA LEU A 68 8.74 11.53 -1.88
C LEU A 68 9.91 10.56 -2.04
N ASN A 69 11.13 11.07 -1.80
CA ASN A 69 12.31 10.21 -1.79
C ASN A 69 12.20 9.18 -0.67
N ASP A 70 12.59 7.95 -0.99
CA ASP A 70 12.53 6.83 -0.07
C ASP A 70 13.75 6.84 0.87
N ASN A 71 13.52 6.45 2.13
CA ASN A 71 14.57 6.10 3.07
C ASN A 71 14.71 4.58 3.08
N PRO A 72 15.87 4.02 2.65
CA PRO A 72 16.05 2.56 2.59
C PRO A 72 15.78 1.83 3.91
N ASP A 73 16.09 2.47 5.05
CA ASP A 73 15.87 1.89 6.39
C ASP A 73 14.39 1.86 6.81
N LEU A 74 13.56 2.64 6.14
CA LEU A 74 12.12 2.76 6.41
C LEU A 74 11.26 2.28 5.24
N TYR A 75 11.88 1.72 4.20
CA TYR A 75 11.23 1.40 2.92
C TYR A 75 9.88 0.69 3.09
N ILE A 76 9.80 -0.36 3.92
CA ILE A 76 8.55 -1.13 4.11
C ILE A 76 7.42 -0.23 4.61
N TYR A 77 7.70 0.62 5.60
CA TYR A 77 6.68 1.51 6.17
C TYR A 77 6.29 2.64 5.22
N GLU A 78 7.28 3.25 4.55
CA GLU A 78 7.05 4.30 3.56
C GLU A 78 6.25 3.77 2.38
N HIS A 79 6.59 2.61 1.85
CA HIS A 79 5.87 1.92 0.79
C HIS A 79 4.42 1.63 1.22
N THR A 80 4.21 1.11 2.43
CA THR A 80 2.89 0.84 2.97
C THR A 80 2.04 2.11 3.04
N ILE A 81 2.57 3.22 3.55
CA ILE A 81 1.83 4.50 3.60
C ILE A 81 1.55 5.02 2.19
N LYS A 82 2.54 5.04 1.29
CA LYS A 82 2.35 5.49 -0.11
C LYS A 82 1.30 4.67 -0.84
N SER A 83 1.36 3.34 -0.74
CA SER A 83 0.38 2.45 -1.38
C SER A 83 -1.02 2.62 -0.79
N SER A 84 -1.15 2.86 0.52
CA SER A 84 -2.43 3.10 1.18
C SER A 84 -3.06 4.45 0.78
N VAL A 85 -2.24 5.50 0.65
CA VAL A 85 -2.69 6.81 0.14
C VAL A 85 -3.18 6.68 -1.30
N LEU A 86 -2.43 5.98 -2.15
CA LEU A 86 -2.83 5.77 -3.54
C LEU A 86 -4.08 4.90 -3.66
N ALA A 87 -4.18 3.82 -2.89
CA ALA A 87 -5.36 2.95 -2.86
C ALA A 87 -6.62 3.74 -2.45
N GLY A 88 -6.55 4.51 -1.37
CA GLY A 88 -7.66 5.36 -0.92
C GLY A 88 -8.07 6.38 -1.98
N PHE A 89 -7.12 7.02 -2.65
CA PHE A 89 -7.39 7.96 -3.74
C PHE A 89 -8.07 7.28 -4.93
N LEU A 90 -7.58 6.12 -5.38
CA LEU A 90 -8.18 5.36 -6.48
C LEU A 90 -9.59 4.87 -6.11
N GLY A 91 -9.79 4.36 -4.88
CA GLY A 91 -11.12 4.00 -4.37
C GLY A 91 -12.10 5.17 -4.42
N SER A 92 -11.67 6.36 -3.98
CA SER A 92 -12.47 7.59 -4.08
C SER A 92 -12.76 7.98 -5.53
N SER A 93 -11.80 7.82 -6.45
CA SER A 93 -11.94 8.18 -7.87
C SER A 93 -12.92 7.30 -8.63
N ILE A 94 -13.22 6.10 -8.14
CA ILE A 94 -14.25 5.20 -8.68
C ILE A 94 -15.56 5.23 -7.86
N ASN A 95 -15.69 6.19 -6.94
CA ASN A 95 -16.88 6.45 -6.12
C ASN A 95 -17.22 5.29 -5.15
N LEU A 96 -16.24 4.64 -4.54
CA LEU A 96 -16.49 3.77 -3.40
C LEU A 96 -17.09 4.56 -2.24
N SER A 97 -17.92 3.92 -1.41
CA SER A 97 -18.45 4.52 -0.19
C SER A 97 -17.32 4.84 0.79
N GLU A 98 -17.54 5.81 1.69
CA GLU A 98 -16.55 6.17 2.72
C GLU A 98 -16.17 4.96 3.60
N GLU A 99 -17.13 4.09 3.91
CA GLU A 99 -16.89 2.83 4.62
C GLU A 99 -15.94 1.91 3.86
N ASN A 100 -16.19 1.68 2.56
CA ASN A 100 -15.32 0.85 1.73
C ASN A 100 -13.94 1.47 1.52
N ILE A 101 -13.83 2.80 1.45
CA ILE A 101 -12.53 3.50 1.41
C ILE A 101 -11.77 3.27 2.71
N ASN A 102 -12.41 3.32 3.88
CA ASN A 102 -11.78 3.04 5.16
C ASN A 102 -11.28 1.59 5.25
N ILE A 103 -12.10 0.63 4.83
CA ILE A 103 -11.72 -0.80 4.73
C ILE A 103 -10.54 -0.97 3.77
N LEU A 104 -10.57 -0.34 2.62
CA LEU A 104 -9.51 -0.38 1.61
C LEU A 104 -8.19 0.16 2.15
N ILE A 105 -8.19 1.34 2.79
CA ILE A 105 -7.02 1.95 3.39
C ILE A 105 -6.49 1.05 4.52
N LYS A 106 -7.36 0.57 5.42
CA LYS A 106 -6.99 -0.32 6.52
C LYS A 106 -6.31 -1.59 6.03
N SER A 107 -6.89 -2.21 5.00
CA SER A 107 -6.34 -3.42 4.38
C SER A 107 -4.97 -3.16 3.75
N SER A 108 -4.83 -2.03 3.05
CA SER A 108 -3.56 -1.62 2.44
C SER A 108 -2.46 -1.33 3.48
N LEU A 109 -2.82 -0.81 4.66
CA LEU A 109 -1.88 -0.60 5.78
C LEU A 109 -1.41 -1.92 6.40
N LEU A 110 -2.25 -2.96 6.39
CA LEU A 110 -1.99 -4.21 7.09
C LEU A 110 -1.52 -5.35 6.19
N LYS A 111 -1.60 -5.19 4.86
CA LYS A 111 -1.33 -6.26 3.89
C LYS A 111 0.05 -6.91 4.04
N ASP A 112 1.06 -6.10 4.36
CA ASP A 112 2.47 -6.52 4.40
C ASP A 112 3.00 -6.81 5.82
N ILE A 113 2.15 -6.82 6.86
CA ILE A 113 2.62 -7.07 8.24
C ILE A 113 3.31 -8.45 8.38
N GLY A 114 2.91 -9.41 7.56
CA GLY A 114 3.53 -10.75 7.50
C GLY A 114 4.93 -10.76 6.92
N ILE A 115 5.33 -9.75 6.15
CA ILE A 115 6.70 -9.59 5.62
C ILE A 115 7.74 -9.53 6.75
N LEU A 116 7.37 -8.98 7.90
CA LEU A 116 8.23 -8.89 9.08
C LEU A 116 8.57 -10.26 9.69
N ARG A 117 7.93 -11.33 9.25
CA ARG A 117 8.25 -12.73 9.64
C ARG A 117 9.14 -13.42 8.62
N VAL A 118 9.41 -12.83 7.46
CA VAL A 118 10.36 -13.34 6.48
C VAL A 118 11.78 -13.03 6.94
N SER A 119 12.70 -13.96 6.71
CA SER A 119 14.10 -13.80 7.13
C SER A 119 14.76 -12.56 6.49
N ASP A 120 15.46 -11.76 7.30
CA ASP A 120 16.26 -10.61 6.84
C ASP A 120 17.26 -10.97 5.75
N LYS A 121 17.77 -12.21 5.76
CA LYS A 121 18.69 -12.72 4.72
C LYS A 121 18.04 -12.75 3.34
N ILE A 122 16.74 -13.04 3.28
CA ILE A 122 15.96 -13.06 2.05
C ILE A 122 15.59 -11.62 1.66
N LEU A 123 15.05 -10.85 2.61
CA LEU A 123 14.60 -9.48 2.38
C LEU A 123 15.73 -8.54 1.95
N ASN A 124 16.96 -8.76 2.46
CA ASN A 124 18.13 -7.92 2.18
C ASN A 124 19.09 -8.53 1.15
N LYS A 125 18.69 -9.60 0.44
CA LYS A 125 19.53 -10.27 -0.55
C LYS A 125 19.78 -9.35 -1.74
N LYS A 126 21.05 -9.08 -2.07
CA LYS A 126 21.46 -8.17 -3.16
C LYS A 126 21.36 -8.77 -4.55
N ASN A 127 21.30 -10.07 -4.66
CA ASN A 127 21.16 -10.80 -5.92
C ASN A 127 19.70 -11.20 -6.15
N SER A 128 19.38 -11.69 -7.34
CA SER A 128 18.06 -12.24 -7.64
C SER A 128 17.69 -13.35 -6.63
N LEU A 129 16.42 -13.36 -6.24
CA LEU A 129 15.87 -14.39 -5.37
C LEU A 129 15.83 -15.73 -6.10
N GLU A 130 16.09 -16.82 -5.38
CA GLU A 130 15.81 -18.18 -5.83
C GLU A 130 14.31 -18.48 -5.74
N ASP A 131 13.83 -19.47 -6.48
CA ASP A 131 12.41 -19.83 -6.49
C ASP A 131 11.88 -20.16 -5.08
N SER A 132 12.70 -20.85 -4.27
CA SER A 132 12.38 -21.17 -2.87
C SER A 132 12.24 -19.92 -1.99
N GLU A 133 13.09 -18.91 -2.20
CA GLU A 133 13.05 -17.64 -1.47
C GLU A 133 11.86 -16.79 -1.91
N LEU A 134 11.54 -16.81 -3.20
CA LEU A 134 10.34 -16.16 -3.73
C LEU A 134 9.07 -16.78 -3.14
N LEU A 135 8.99 -18.12 -3.08
CA LEU A 135 7.88 -18.81 -2.45
C LEU A 135 7.74 -18.47 -0.96
N GLU A 136 8.86 -18.25 -0.25
CA GLU A 136 8.82 -17.82 1.15
C GLU A 136 8.21 -16.41 1.29
N ILE A 137 8.61 -15.48 0.43
CA ILE A 137 8.01 -14.14 0.40
C ILE A 137 6.52 -14.22 0.04
N GLN A 138 6.13 -15.06 -0.92
CA GLN A 138 4.73 -15.20 -1.34
C GLN A 138 3.80 -15.75 -0.26
N LYS A 139 4.32 -16.23 0.86
CA LYS A 139 3.51 -16.63 2.03
C LYS A 139 3.03 -15.44 2.86
N HIS A 140 3.60 -14.21 2.69
CA HIS A 140 3.28 -13.09 3.56
C HIS A 140 1.78 -12.73 3.61
N PRO A 141 0.95 -12.87 2.56
CA PRO A 141 -0.48 -12.59 2.68
C PRO A 141 -1.18 -13.54 3.65
N LEU A 142 -0.81 -14.83 3.62
CA LEU A 142 -1.31 -15.84 4.57
C LEU A 142 -0.85 -15.53 6.00
N ILE A 143 0.41 -15.12 6.16
CA ILE A 143 0.97 -14.76 7.47
C ILE A 143 0.29 -13.49 7.99
N SER A 144 0.13 -12.45 7.14
CA SER A 144 -0.58 -11.22 7.49
C SER A 144 -2.01 -11.51 7.94
N TYR A 145 -2.75 -12.30 7.15
CA TYR A 145 -4.08 -12.77 7.51
C TYR A 145 -4.09 -13.48 8.88
N SER A 146 -3.14 -14.40 9.12
CA SER A 146 -3.08 -15.14 10.38
C SER A 146 -2.79 -14.25 11.59
N ILE A 147 -2.05 -13.15 11.39
CA ILE A 147 -1.75 -12.18 12.46
C ILE A 147 -2.99 -11.37 12.80
N ILE A 148 -3.69 -10.83 11.79
CA ILE A 148 -4.76 -9.85 12.02
C ILE A 148 -6.12 -10.46 12.32
N LYS A 149 -6.40 -11.70 11.87
CA LYS A 149 -7.73 -12.33 12.00
C LYS A 149 -8.21 -12.47 13.44
N ASP A 150 -7.29 -12.57 14.39
CA ASP A 150 -7.56 -12.76 15.81
C ASP A 150 -7.53 -11.41 16.59
N TYR A 151 -7.33 -10.28 15.90
CA TYR A 151 -7.39 -8.97 16.54
C TYR A 151 -8.86 -8.62 16.85
N GLU A 152 -9.07 -8.09 18.06
CA GLU A 152 -10.39 -7.65 18.49
C GLU A 152 -10.96 -6.58 17.55
N ASN A 153 -12.21 -6.76 17.11
CA ASN A 153 -12.93 -5.87 16.19
C ASN A 153 -12.29 -5.72 14.81
N MET A 154 -11.50 -6.72 14.36
CA MET A 154 -11.01 -6.73 12.97
C MET A 154 -12.16 -7.16 12.03
N GLU A 155 -12.42 -6.35 11.02
CA GLU A 155 -13.44 -6.61 10.01
C GLU A 155 -13.02 -7.81 9.13
N LYS A 156 -13.97 -8.72 8.85
CA LYS A 156 -13.72 -9.87 7.96
C LYS A 156 -13.27 -9.46 6.57
N GLU A 157 -13.83 -8.36 6.08
CA GLU A 157 -13.49 -7.75 4.79
C GLU A 157 -12.02 -7.34 4.75
N VAL A 158 -11.50 -6.73 5.81
CA VAL A 158 -10.08 -6.37 5.91
C VAL A 158 -9.20 -7.61 5.82
N CYS A 159 -9.55 -8.67 6.55
CA CYS A 159 -8.80 -9.93 6.52
C CYS A 159 -8.79 -10.56 5.12
N GLU A 160 -9.94 -10.54 4.43
CA GLU A 160 -10.08 -11.06 3.06
C GLU A 160 -9.22 -10.27 2.08
N LEU A 161 -9.26 -8.93 2.13
CA LEU A 161 -8.47 -8.06 1.26
C LEU A 161 -6.97 -8.23 1.50
N VAL A 162 -6.55 -8.36 2.77
CA VAL A 162 -5.16 -8.64 3.14
C VAL A 162 -4.70 -10.00 2.58
N LEU A 163 -5.56 -11.02 2.60
CA LEU A 163 -5.24 -12.32 2.04
C LEU A 163 -5.09 -12.28 0.51
N THR A 164 -5.91 -11.47 -0.18
CA THR A 164 -6.08 -11.54 -1.64
C THR A 164 -5.41 -10.41 -2.41
N HIS A 165 -4.60 -9.57 -1.75
CA HIS A 165 -4.03 -8.36 -2.37
C HIS A 165 -2.99 -8.62 -3.48
N HIS A 166 -2.51 -9.85 -3.63
CA HIS A 166 -1.63 -10.28 -4.73
C HIS A 166 -2.32 -11.18 -5.76
N GLU A 167 -3.64 -11.33 -5.66
CA GLU A 167 -4.40 -12.04 -6.68
C GLU A 167 -4.49 -11.22 -7.96
N LYS A 168 -4.43 -11.91 -9.11
CA LYS A 168 -4.49 -11.30 -10.45
C LYS A 168 -5.69 -11.83 -11.22
N GLU A 169 -6.27 -10.99 -12.08
CA GLU A 169 -7.49 -11.32 -12.81
C GLU A 169 -7.39 -12.58 -13.67
N ASP A 170 -6.18 -12.93 -14.13
CA ASP A 170 -5.87 -14.13 -14.93
C ASP A 170 -5.66 -15.42 -14.10
N GLY A 171 -5.77 -15.35 -12.77
CA GLY A 171 -5.52 -16.48 -11.87
C GLY A 171 -4.04 -16.78 -11.62
N SER A 172 -3.11 -16.00 -12.17
CA SER A 172 -1.67 -16.16 -11.93
C SER A 172 -1.18 -15.51 -10.63
N GLY A 173 -2.10 -14.98 -9.82
CA GLY A 173 -1.82 -14.41 -8.52
C GLY A 173 -1.63 -15.44 -7.43
N TYR A 174 -1.47 -14.99 -6.20
CA TYR A 174 -1.30 -15.83 -5.01
C TYR A 174 -1.98 -15.17 -3.80
N PRO A 175 -2.30 -15.89 -2.72
CA PRO A 175 -1.98 -17.30 -2.46
C PRO A 175 -3.05 -18.30 -2.96
N LEU A 176 -4.23 -17.85 -3.44
CA LEU A 176 -5.37 -18.71 -3.74
C LEU A 176 -5.54 -18.99 -5.25
N GLY A 177 -4.92 -18.18 -6.12
CA GLY A 177 -5.08 -18.28 -7.58
C GLY A 177 -6.48 -17.89 -8.06
N LEU A 178 -7.08 -16.87 -7.44
CA LEU A 178 -8.43 -16.39 -7.77
C LEU A 178 -8.46 -15.73 -9.15
N THR A 179 -9.60 -15.86 -9.81
CA THR A 179 -9.87 -15.21 -11.10
C THR A 179 -10.65 -13.90 -10.92
N SER A 180 -10.74 -13.09 -11.99
CA SER A 180 -11.36 -11.76 -11.98
C SER A 180 -12.73 -11.69 -11.29
N LYS A 181 -13.57 -12.74 -11.43
CA LYS A 181 -14.92 -12.79 -10.85
C LYS A 181 -14.93 -13.02 -9.34
N GLU A 182 -13.85 -13.59 -8.81
CA GLU A 182 -13.71 -13.96 -7.41
C GLU A 182 -12.99 -12.89 -6.60
N ILE A 183 -12.23 -12.01 -7.29
CA ILE A 183 -11.45 -10.94 -6.65
C ILE A 183 -12.32 -9.70 -6.47
N LYS A 184 -12.43 -9.21 -5.24
CA LYS A 184 -13.09 -7.94 -4.94
C LYS A 184 -12.38 -6.76 -5.61
N ILE A 185 -13.15 -5.72 -5.95
CA ILE A 185 -12.60 -4.51 -6.59
C ILE A 185 -11.55 -3.85 -5.71
N GLU A 186 -11.72 -3.88 -4.40
CA GLU A 186 -10.79 -3.36 -3.41
C GLU A 186 -9.43 -4.08 -3.46
N SER A 187 -9.39 -5.42 -3.57
CA SER A 187 -8.14 -6.18 -3.75
C SER A 187 -7.43 -5.80 -5.04
N LYS A 188 -8.17 -5.57 -6.12
CA LYS A 188 -7.62 -5.11 -7.41
C LYS A 188 -6.99 -3.70 -7.29
N ILE A 189 -7.62 -2.81 -6.52
CA ILE A 189 -7.09 -1.47 -6.25
C ILE A 189 -5.80 -1.58 -5.42
N ILE A 190 -5.79 -2.41 -4.37
CA ILE A 190 -4.60 -2.62 -3.53
C ILE A 190 -3.44 -3.14 -4.38
N LEU A 191 -3.67 -4.18 -5.20
CA LEU A 191 -2.65 -4.74 -6.10
C LEU A 191 -2.02 -3.68 -7.02
N ILE A 192 -2.86 -2.89 -7.70
CA ILE A 192 -2.40 -1.86 -8.64
C ILE A 192 -1.62 -0.78 -7.90
N SER A 193 -2.11 -0.32 -6.74
CA SER A 193 -1.44 0.67 -5.90
C SER A 193 -0.11 0.18 -5.37
N ASP A 194 -0.05 -1.08 -4.96
CA ASP A 194 1.15 -1.75 -4.47
C ASP A 194 2.23 -1.81 -5.55
N ILE A 195 1.90 -2.35 -6.73
CA ILE A 195 2.84 -2.47 -7.84
C ILE A 195 3.29 -1.09 -8.32
N PHE A 196 2.37 -0.12 -8.44
CA PHE A 196 2.72 1.22 -8.88
C PHE A 196 3.73 1.88 -7.95
N THR A 197 3.42 1.91 -6.65
CA THR A 197 4.31 2.52 -5.64
C THR A 197 5.63 1.76 -5.54
N ALA A 198 5.61 0.44 -5.63
CA ALA A 198 6.81 -0.38 -5.63
C ALA A 198 7.74 -0.09 -6.83
N MET A 199 7.20 0.12 -8.02
CA MET A 199 7.99 0.40 -9.24
C MET A 199 8.44 1.86 -9.33
N THR A 200 7.74 2.79 -8.67
CA THR A 200 8.09 4.21 -8.65
C THR A 200 8.96 4.61 -7.46
N SER A 201 9.19 3.71 -6.50
CA SER A 201 10.08 3.89 -5.36
C SER A 201 11.50 3.39 -5.64
N GLU A 202 12.49 4.00 -4.99
CA GLU A 202 13.88 3.54 -5.04
C GLU A 202 14.06 2.38 -4.06
N ARG A 203 14.61 1.28 -4.54
CA ARG A 203 14.89 0.07 -3.73
C ARG A 203 16.37 -0.26 -3.78
N VAL A 204 16.85 -0.99 -2.78
CA VAL A 204 18.26 -1.46 -2.73
C VAL A 204 18.67 -2.21 -4.00
N TYR A 205 17.70 -2.82 -4.72
CA TYR A 205 17.94 -3.70 -5.87
C TYR A 205 17.39 -3.19 -7.21
N SER A 206 16.67 -2.07 -7.22
CA SER A 206 15.96 -1.59 -8.42
C SER A 206 15.87 -0.07 -8.42
N LYS A 207 16.33 0.54 -9.52
CA LYS A 207 16.12 1.97 -9.76
C LYS A 207 14.64 2.23 -9.98
N LYS A 208 14.15 3.32 -9.42
CA LYS A 208 12.77 3.78 -9.63
C LYS A 208 12.50 4.04 -11.12
N LEU A 209 11.33 3.62 -11.57
CA LEU A 209 10.80 3.95 -12.88
C LEU A 209 10.00 5.24 -12.82
N SER A 210 9.92 5.96 -13.95
CA SER A 210 9.00 7.09 -14.01
C SER A 210 7.55 6.59 -13.95
N PRO A 211 6.60 7.35 -13.36
CA PRO A 211 5.19 6.98 -13.34
C PRO A 211 4.63 6.64 -14.74
N PHE A 212 5.05 7.39 -15.75
CA PHE A 212 4.64 7.16 -17.15
C PHE A 212 5.04 5.76 -17.63
N ILE A 213 6.30 5.34 -17.38
CA ILE A 213 6.76 4.00 -17.77
C ILE A 213 5.97 2.91 -17.03
N VAL A 214 5.62 3.12 -15.77
CA VAL A 214 4.81 2.15 -15.01
C VAL A 214 3.41 2.04 -15.59
N LEU A 215 2.76 3.15 -15.91
CA LEU A 215 1.45 3.16 -16.56
C LEU A 215 1.49 2.51 -17.95
N GLU A 216 2.53 2.78 -18.74
CA GLU A 216 2.75 2.11 -20.03
C GLU A 216 2.90 0.60 -19.87
N LYS A 217 3.63 0.13 -18.84
CA LYS A 217 3.74 -1.30 -18.52
C LYS A 217 2.41 -1.90 -18.11
N PHE A 218 1.61 -1.22 -17.29
CA PHE A 218 0.25 -1.66 -16.96
C PHE A 218 -0.61 -1.78 -18.22
N TYR A 219 -0.55 -0.80 -19.11
CA TYR A 219 -1.32 -0.81 -20.37
C TYR A 219 -0.88 -1.92 -21.32
N ASN A 220 0.42 -2.11 -21.54
CA ASN A 220 0.94 -3.03 -22.56
C ASN A 220 0.99 -4.49 -22.12
N ASN A 221 1.17 -4.77 -20.81
CA ASN A 221 1.40 -6.14 -20.30
C ASN A 221 0.22 -6.73 -19.53
N SER A 222 -0.94 -6.09 -19.53
CA SER A 222 -1.85 -6.28 -18.42
C SER A 222 -3.31 -6.48 -18.77
N PHE A 223 -3.67 -6.66 -20.04
CA PHE A 223 -5.10 -6.80 -20.41
C PHE A 223 -5.82 -7.91 -19.65
N ASP A 224 -5.09 -8.97 -19.24
CA ASP A 224 -5.68 -10.10 -18.54
C ASP A 224 -5.34 -10.15 -17.04
N LYS A 225 -4.43 -9.28 -16.56
CA LYS A 225 -3.90 -9.36 -15.18
C LYS A 225 -4.46 -8.33 -14.23
N PHE A 226 -4.81 -7.14 -14.75
CA PHE A 226 -5.22 -6.00 -13.95
C PHE A 226 -6.51 -5.36 -14.45
N HIS A 227 -7.26 -4.76 -13.54
CA HIS A 227 -8.51 -4.11 -13.87
C HIS A 227 -8.29 -2.77 -14.60
N MET A 228 -8.51 -2.76 -15.93
CA MET A 228 -8.26 -1.57 -16.77
C MET A 228 -9.04 -0.33 -16.33
N GLY A 229 -10.26 -0.49 -15.82
CA GLY A 229 -11.06 0.62 -15.31
C GLY A 229 -10.42 1.36 -14.14
N ILE A 230 -9.56 0.71 -13.36
CA ILE A 230 -8.78 1.34 -12.29
C ILE A 230 -7.55 2.03 -12.88
N ILE A 231 -6.83 1.37 -13.80
CA ILE A 231 -5.63 1.94 -14.45
C ILE A 231 -5.96 3.26 -15.16
N LEU A 232 -7.14 3.36 -15.77
CA LEU A 232 -7.58 4.58 -16.45
C LEU A 232 -7.95 5.73 -15.49
N LYS A 233 -7.84 5.54 -14.18
CA LYS A 233 -8.06 6.59 -13.16
C LYS A 233 -6.76 7.27 -12.69
N PHE A 234 -5.60 6.75 -13.14
CA PHE A 234 -4.33 7.45 -12.97
C PHE A 234 -4.22 8.63 -13.94
#